data_295210df11087820ae34e19e2f859a40
#
_entry.id   295210df11087820ae34e19e2f859a40
#
_cell.length_a   1.000
_cell.length_b   1.000
_cell.length_c   1.000
_cell.angle_alpha   90.00
_cell.angle_beta   90.00
_cell.angle_gamma   90.00
#
_symmetry.space_group_name_H-M   'P 1'
#
loop_
_entity.id
_entity.type
_entity.pdbx_description
1 polymer ?
#
loop_
_entity_poly.entity_id
_entity_poly.type
_entity_poly.pdbx_seq_one_letter_code
_entity_poly.pdbx_strand_id
1 'polypeptide(L)'
;MTVSQSETYRIADLGQSLLNQKIHLRGWVRTRRGSKGFSFIQLNDGSNLSGLQIIADEKLENYEEISKLSTGAALEVWGTLVESQGRGQDFELQSEQVLIRGTAPGEEYPLQKKGHTLEFLRDIAHLRPRTNTLGAVFRIRNTLSQAIHRFFQDRGFLYVHTPIITANDAEGAGEMFHVTSLDLEQLPKTRDGKVDYDQDFFGTDVSLTVSGQLGAEVFALAFTNVYTFGPTFRAENSNTARHLAEFWMIEPEMAFMDLQGMLVLTEEFLRELLKECLDRHEEDLAFLQKMYDQELISGLKHIC
;
A
#
# COMPACT_ATOMS: atom_id res chain seq x y z
N MET A 1 30.74 -19.29 12.60
CA MET A 1 30.50 -18.18 13.55
C MET A 1 29.03 -18.15 13.88
N THR A 2 28.67 -18.36 15.14
CA THR A 2 27.28 -18.30 15.61
C THR A 2 26.86 -16.86 15.58
N VAL A 3 25.93 -16.51 14.66
CA VAL A 3 25.27 -15.20 14.62
C VAL A 3 24.53 -15.05 15.94
N SER A 4 24.93 -14.09 16.76
CA SER A 4 24.18 -13.68 17.94
C SER A 4 22.73 -13.44 17.47
N GLN A 5 21.74 -14.04 18.14
CA GLN A 5 20.32 -13.79 17.91
C GLN A 5 19.98 -12.35 18.39
N SER A 6 20.46 -11.34 17.65
CA SER A 6 19.95 -9.98 17.83
C SER A 6 18.54 -9.92 17.26
N GLU A 7 17.65 -9.27 17.98
CA GLU A 7 16.27 -9.06 17.53
C GLU A 7 16.26 -8.25 16.25
N THR A 8 15.42 -8.66 15.28
CA THR A 8 15.26 -7.95 14.01
C THR A 8 14.20 -6.86 14.19
N TYR A 9 14.59 -5.63 13.92
CA TYR A 9 13.70 -4.46 14.04
C TYR A 9 13.29 -3.94 12.67
N ARG A 10 12.13 -3.26 12.62
CA ARG A 10 11.78 -2.39 11.50
C ARG A 10 12.39 -1.01 11.72
N ILE A 11 12.77 -0.34 10.65
CA ILE A 11 13.36 1.00 10.73
C ILE A 11 12.41 2.02 11.38
N ALA A 12 11.11 1.91 11.11
CA ALA A 12 10.10 2.78 11.73
C ALA A 12 9.94 2.61 13.25
N ASP A 13 10.38 1.50 13.81
CA ASP A 13 10.27 1.20 15.26
C ASP A 13 11.52 1.61 16.04
N LEU A 14 12.53 2.16 15.38
CA LEU A 14 13.75 2.62 16.02
C LEU A 14 13.50 3.92 16.80
N GLY A 15 14.05 3.99 18.01
CA GLY A 15 13.89 5.13 18.90
C GLY A 15 14.95 5.22 19.97
N GLN A 16 14.85 6.21 20.85
CA GLN A 16 15.78 6.51 21.94
C GLN A 16 16.06 5.30 22.85
N SER A 17 15.06 4.43 23.05
CA SER A 17 15.19 3.22 23.89
C SER A 17 16.17 2.19 23.34
N LEU A 18 16.48 2.25 22.05
CA LEU A 18 17.41 1.33 21.37
C LEU A 18 18.80 1.92 21.17
N LEU A 19 19.04 3.15 21.62
CA LEU A 19 20.38 3.77 21.52
C LEU A 19 21.43 2.93 22.24
N ASN A 20 22.60 2.82 21.60
CA ASN A 20 23.74 2.04 22.04
C ASN A 20 23.49 0.53 22.16
N GLN A 21 22.35 0.04 21.61
CA GLN A 21 22.06 -1.37 21.54
C GLN A 21 22.50 -1.96 20.20
N LYS A 22 22.87 -3.24 20.22
CA LYS A 22 23.13 -4.02 19.01
C LYS A 22 21.82 -4.50 18.43
N ILE A 23 21.55 -4.10 17.20
CA ILE A 23 20.31 -4.41 16.47
C ILE A 23 20.63 -5.08 15.13
N HIS A 24 19.63 -5.76 14.60
CA HIS A 24 19.65 -6.37 13.28
C HIS A 24 18.59 -5.72 12.40
N LEU A 25 18.98 -5.30 11.19
CA LEU A 25 18.11 -4.70 10.20
C LEU A 25 18.19 -5.47 8.88
N ARG A 26 17.10 -5.43 8.13
CA ARG A 26 17.00 -5.95 6.76
C ARG A 26 16.39 -4.90 5.86
N GLY A 27 16.85 -4.82 4.62
CA GLY A 27 16.26 -3.86 3.69
C GLY A 27 17.01 -3.79 2.37
N TRP A 28 16.66 -2.76 1.61
CA TRP A 28 17.22 -2.51 0.29
C TRP A 28 17.98 -1.18 0.28
N VAL A 29 19.09 -1.18 -0.44
CA VAL A 29 19.90 0.03 -0.66
C VAL A 29 19.10 1.03 -1.49
N ARG A 30 18.88 2.22 -0.96
CA ARG A 30 18.33 3.38 -1.70
C ARG A 30 19.43 4.15 -2.36
N THR A 31 20.45 4.46 -1.61
CA THR A 31 21.65 5.13 -2.10
C THR A 31 22.87 4.65 -1.35
N ARG A 32 24.01 4.69 -2.01
CA ARG A 32 25.31 4.53 -1.39
C ARG A 32 26.23 5.66 -1.84
N ARG A 33 27.02 6.17 -0.91
CA ARG A 33 28.11 7.12 -1.19
C ARG A 33 29.36 6.69 -0.43
N GLY A 34 30.49 6.66 -1.12
CA GLY A 34 31.79 6.44 -0.52
C GLY A 34 32.34 7.72 0.11
N SER A 35 33.13 7.57 1.17
CA SER A 35 33.98 8.58 1.78
C SER A 35 35.34 7.93 2.09
N LYS A 36 36.29 8.71 2.58
CA LYS A 36 37.60 8.17 2.96
C LYS A 36 37.43 7.25 4.18
N GLY A 37 37.64 5.95 3.99
CA GLY A 37 37.52 4.94 5.04
C GLY A 37 36.13 4.43 5.37
N PHE A 38 35.05 4.96 4.72
CA PHE A 38 33.67 4.60 5.02
C PHE A 38 32.79 4.56 3.79
N SER A 39 31.73 3.74 3.84
CA SER A 39 30.56 3.82 2.95
C SER A 39 29.34 4.20 3.78
N PHE A 40 28.60 5.20 3.30
CA PHE A 40 27.28 5.57 3.84
C PHE A 40 26.22 4.93 2.95
N ILE A 41 25.38 4.09 3.53
CA ILE A 41 24.33 3.35 2.83
C ILE A 41 22.99 3.81 3.40
N GLN A 42 22.11 4.34 2.56
CA GLN A 42 20.73 4.55 2.95
C GLN A 42 19.96 3.26 2.74
N LEU A 43 19.67 2.57 3.84
CA LEU A 43 18.89 1.34 3.87
C LEU A 43 17.42 1.66 4.10
N ASN A 44 16.53 1.00 3.39
CA ASN A 44 15.09 1.17 3.57
C ASN A 44 14.41 -0.20 3.52
N ASP A 45 13.58 -0.48 4.52
CA ASP A 45 12.78 -1.71 4.65
C ASP A 45 11.31 -1.52 4.25
N GLY A 46 10.94 -0.31 3.81
CA GLY A 46 9.57 0.06 3.44
C GLY A 46 8.72 0.57 4.60
N SER A 47 9.18 0.46 5.85
CA SER A 47 8.39 0.83 7.02
C SER A 47 8.22 2.34 7.21
N ASN A 48 9.17 3.16 6.71
CA ASN A 48 9.11 4.62 6.70
C ASN A 48 9.59 5.18 5.35
N LEU A 49 9.53 6.50 5.19
CA LEU A 49 9.94 7.17 3.96
C LEU A 49 11.46 7.29 3.85
N SER A 50 12.11 7.77 4.90
CA SER A 50 13.53 8.15 4.90
C SER A 50 14.47 6.95 4.92
N GLY A 51 14.10 5.83 5.54
CA GLY A 51 15.01 4.73 5.84
C GLY A 51 15.97 5.07 6.97
N LEU A 52 17.11 4.37 7.03
CA LEU A 52 18.17 4.59 8.01
C LEU A 52 19.55 4.63 7.33
N GLN A 53 20.40 5.55 7.75
CA GLN A 53 21.80 5.57 7.34
C GLN A 53 22.59 4.49 8.05
N ILE A 54 23.26 3.65 7.26
CA ILE A 54 24.22 2.65 7.73
C ILE A 54 25.62 3.17 7.46
N ILE A 55 26.48 3.13 8.46
CA ILE A 55 27.91 3.45 8.32
C ILE A 55 28.68 2.13 8.25
N ALA A 56 29.30 1.88 7.11
CA ALA A 56 30.14 0.71 6.88
C ALA A 56 31.62 1.14 6.84
N ASP A 57 32.39 0.71 7.85
CA ASP A 57 33.82 0.99 7.97
C ASP A 57 34.62 0.11 6.99
N GLU A 58 35.74 0.63 6.46
CA GLU A 58 36.67 -0.11 5.58
C GLU A 58 37.30 -1.36 6.22
N LYS A 59 37.20 -1.49 7.54
CA LYS A 59 37.68 -2.68 8.28
C LYS A 59 36.78 -3.90 8.17
N LEU A 60 35.56 -3.75 7.62
CA LEU A 60 34.66 -4.88 7.36
C LEU A 60 35.29 -5.82 6.34
N GLU A 61 35.26 -7.15 6.64
CA GLU A 61 35.88 -8.19 5.79
C GLU A 61 35.48 -8.10 4.32
N ASN A 62 34.21 -7.74 4.06
CA ASN A 62 33.64 -7.63 2.70
C ASN A 62 33.47 -6.17 2.24
N TYR A 63 34.25 -5.23 2.76
CA TYR A 63 34.12 -3.82 2.42
C TYR A 63 34.29 -3.53 0.93
N GLU A 64 35.12 -4.29 0.23
CA GLU A 64 35.29 -4.13 -1.22
C GLU A 64 33.97 -4.37 -1.98
N GLU A 65 33.18 -5.38 -1.57
CA GLU A 65 31.86 -5.66 -2.12
C GLU A 65 30.86 -4.57 -1.73
N ILE A 66 30.88 -4.15 -0.46
CA ILE A 66 30.03 -3.06 0.06
C ILE A 66 30.28 -1.77 -0.72
N SER A 67 31.52 -1.49 -1.04
CA SER A 67 31.90 -0.29 -1.81
C SER A 67 31.38 -0.25 -3.23
N LYS A 68 30.93 -1.38 -3.78
CA LYS A 68 30.37 -1.54 -5.13
C LYS A 68 28.84 -1.66 -5.14
N LEU A 69 28.19 -1.64 -3.97
CA LEU A 69 26.73 -1.76 -3.87
C LEU A 69 26.00 -0.66 -4.66
N SER A 70 24.99 -1.05 -5.38
CA SER A 70 24.10 -0.19 -6.15
C SER A 70 22.71 -0.10 -5.52
N THR A 71 21.91 0.85 -5.99
CA THR A 71 20.49 0.98 -5.62
C THR A 71 19.75 -0.31 -5.91
N GLY A 72 18.96 -0.78 -4.95
CA GLY A 72 18.16 -2.01 -5.07
C GLY A 72 18.81 -3.25 -4.47
N ALA A 73 20.10 -3.24 -4.15
CA ALA A 73 20.74 -4.36 -3.47
C ALA A 73 20.08 -4.68 -2.13
N ALA A 74 19.95 -5.95 -1.80
CA ALA A 74 19.32 -6.44 -0.57
C ALA A 74 20.39 -6.77 0.49
N LEU A 75 20.21 -6.24 1.69
CA LEU A 75 21.17 -6.37 2.79
C LEU A 75 20.53 -6.87 4.08
N GLU A 76 21.31 -7.60 4.86
CA GLU A 76 21.13 -7.73 6.31
C GLU A 76 22.32 -7.05 7.00
N VAL A 77 22.03 -6.28 8.04
CA VAL A 77 23.05 -5.48 8.72
C VAL A 77 22.91 -5.65 10.23
N TRP A 78 24.01 -5.97 10.89
CA TRP A 78 24.12 -5.98 12.33
C TRP A 78 25.05 -4.85 12.76
N GLY A 79 24.68 -4.14 13.81
CA GLY A 79 25.48 -3.04 14.30
C GLY A 79 24.88 -2.37 15.52
N THR A 80 25.53 -1.31 15.98
CA THR A 80 25.08 -0.51 17.11
C THR A 80 24.31 0.73 16.61
N LEU A 81 23.09 0.94 17.14
CA LEU A 81 22.32 2.14 16.87
C LEU A 81 22.89 3.31 17.65
N VAL A 82 23.22 4.39 16.99
CA VAL A 82 23.81 5.59 17.61
C VAL A 82 23.07 6.86 17.18
N GLU A 83 23.21 7.93 17.96
CA GLU A 83 22.76 9.26 17.54
C GLU A 83 23.49 9.69 16.27
N SER A 84 22.76 10.21 15.30
CA SER A 84 23.37 10.67 14.06
C SER A 84 24.09 11.99 14.28
N GLN A 85 25.29 12.10 13.72
CA GLN A 85 26.01 13.38 13.62
C GLN A 85 25.58 14.17 12.37
N GLY A 86 24.79 13.55 11.49
CA GLY A 86 24.28 14.16 10.26
C GLY A 86 23.05 15.02 10.49
N ARG A 87 22.81 15.98 9.61
CA ARG A 87 21.58 16.78 9.64
C ARG A 87 20.42 16.01 8.99
N GLY A 88 19.23 16.09 9.60
CA GLY A 88 17.99 15.54 9.02
C GLY A 88 17.73 14.06 9.30
N GLN A 89 18.42 13.49 10.28
CA GLN A 89 18.16 12.15 10.81
C GLN A 89 18.59 12.10 12.29
N ASP A 90 17.81 11.40 13.12
CA ASP A 90 18.07 11.30 14.55
C ASP A 90 19.06 10.17 14.88
N PHE A 91 19.02 9.09 14.11
CA PHE A 91 19.80 7.89 14.35
C PHE A 91 20.57 7.46 13.11
N GLU A 92 21.62 6.66 13.34
CA GLU A 92 22.35 5.92 12.32
C GLU A 92 22.86 4.59 12.91
N LEU A 93 23.12 3.62 12.05
CA LEU A 93 23.66 2.32 12.48
C LEU A 93 25.14 2.22 12.14
N GLN A 94 25.97 2.07 13.14
CA GLN A 94 27.37 1.70 12.95
C GLN A 94 27.44 0.19 12.74
N SER A 95 27.68 -0.23 11.48
CA SER A 95 27.65 -1.64 11.14
C SER A 95 28.90 -2.39 11.63
N GLU A 96 28.68 -3.53 12.24
CA GLU A 96 29.71 -4.50 12.62
C GLU A 96 29.78 -5.67 11.63
N GLN A 97 28.67 -5.97 10.98
CA GLN A 97 28.55 -6.99 9.95
C GLN A 97 27.53 -6.57 8.90
N VAL A 98 27.85 -6.77 7.64
CA VAL A 98 26.94 -6.57 6.50
C VAL A 98 26.92 -7.84 5.65
N LEU A 99 25.74 -8.42 5.45
CA LEU A 99 25.53 -9.55 4.58
C LEU A 99 24.76 -9.10 3.35
N ILE A 100 25.37 -9.28 2.19
CA ILE A 100 24.74 -8.98 0.91
C ILE A 100 23.90 -10.18 0.51
N ARG A 101 22.57 -10.04 0.51
CA ARG A 101 21.61 -11.09 0.13
C ARG A 101 21.35 -11.14 -1.37
N GLY A 102 21.50 -10.01 -2.02
CA GLY A 102 21.36 -9.91 -3.46
C GLY A 102 21.91 -8.60 -3.99
N THR A 103 22.48 -8.66 -5.16
CA THR A 103 22.95 -7.49 -5.90
C THR A 103 21.87 -7.01 -6.85
N ALA A 104 21.92 -5.73 -7.22
CA ALA A 104 21.05 -5.14 -8.24
C ALA A 104 21.97 -4.36 -9.20
N PRO A 105 22.47 -5.00 -10.28
CA PRO A 105 23.36 -4.34 -11.23
C PRO A 105 22.73 -3.06 -11.75
N GLY A 106 23.48 -1.94 -11.68
CA GLY A 106 22.94 -0.61 -11.98
C GLY A 106 22.46 -0.44 -13.42
N GLU A 107 22.96 -1.25 -14.33
CA GLU A 107 22.54 -1.25 -15.74
C GLU A 107 21.19 -1.94 -15.96
N GLU A 108 20.84 -2.91 -15.11
CA GLU A 108 19.60 -3.69 -15.19
C GLU A 108 18.50 -3.15 -14.27
N TYR A 109 18.87 -2.46 -13.18
CA TYR A 109 17.91 -1.97 -12.20
C TYR A 109 17.34 -0.60 -12.60
N PRO A 110 16.04 -0.52 -12.97
CA PRO A 110 15.48 0.67 -13.61
C PRO A 110 15.26 1.85 -12.67
N LEU A 111 15.14 1.61 -11.35
CA LEU A 111 14.95 2.69 -10.38
C LEU A 111 16.29 3.35 -10.04
N GLN A 112 16.50 4.54 -10.54
CA GLN A 112 17.67 5.37 -10.30
C GLN A 112 17.37 6.52 -9.33
N LYS A 113 18.40 7.26 -8.89
CA LYS A 113 18.26 8.42 -7.99
C LYS A 113 17.40 9.56 -8.54
N LYS A 114 17.20 9.62 -9.86
CA LYS A 114 16.37 10.65 -10.52
C LYS A 114 14.88 10.40 -10.29
N GLY A 115 14.06 11.44 -10.38
CA GLY A 115 12.61 11.32 -10.39
C GLY A 115 12.12 10.49 -11.58
N HIS A 116 11.07 9.71 -11.37
CA HIS A 116 10.39 8.92 -12.40
C HIS A 116 8.96 9.42 -12.57
N THR A 117 8.46 9.46 -13.81
CA THR A 117 7.05 9.78 -14.07
C THR A 117 6.16 8.64 -13.61
N LEU A 118 4.89 8.95 -13.29
CA LEU A 118 3.92 7.92 -12.90
C LEU A 118 3.63 6.95 -14.06
N GLU A 119 3.75 7.39 -15.31
CA GLU A 119 3.62 6.55 -16.51
C GLU A 119 4.73 5.51 -16.55
N PHE A 120 5.98 5.91 -16.47
CA PHE A 120 7.11 4.98 -16.40
C PHE A 120 6.98 3.98 -15.25
N LEU A 121 6.47 4.43 -14.09
CA LEU A 121 6.26 3.54 -12.94
C LEU A 121 5.14 2.51 -13.16
N ARG A 122 4.23 2.73 -14.13
CA ARG A 122 3.26 1.69 -14.53
C ARG A 122 3.91 0.60 -15.35
N ASP A 123 4.87 0.94 -16.21
CA ASP A 123 5.60 -0.05 -17.01
C ASP A 123 6.47 -0.98 -16.13
N ILE A 124 6.99 -0.46 -15.02
CA ILE A 124 7.74 -1.23 -14.02
C ILE A 124 6.92 -1.47 -12.74
N ALA A 125 5.65 -1.87 -12.89
CA ALA A 125 4.69 -1.97 -11.80
C ALA A 125 5.17 -2.77 -10.58
N HIS A 126 5.98 -3.82 -10.79
CA HIS A 126 6.57 -4.68 -9.75
C HIS A 126 7.62 -3.95 -8.88
N LEU A 127 8.21 -2.85 -9.35
CA LEU A 127 9.20 -2.06 -8.60
C LEU A 127 8.64 -0.73 -8.06
N ARG A 128 7.52 -0.26 -8.61
CA ARG A 128 6.94 1.06 -8.24
C ARG A 128 6.70 1.27 -6.74
N PRO A 129 6.34 0.25 -5.93
CA PRO A 129 6.18 0.44 -4.47
C PRO A 129 7.47 0.84 -3.76
N ARG A 130 8.64 0.62 -4.38
CA ARG A 130 9.94 1.02 -3.83
C ARG A 130 10.23 2.50 -3.99
N THR A 131 9.42 3.25 -4.74
CA THR A 131 9.57 4.72 -4.86
C THR A 131 8.99 5.43 -3.65
N ASN A 132 9.49 6.64 -3.37
CA ASN A 132 8.98 7.44 -2.25
C ASN A 132 7.49 7.74 -2.41
N THR A 133 7.06 8.15 -3.61
CA THR A 133 5.67 8.50 -3.90
C THR A 133 4.71 7.34 -3.64
N LEU A 134 4.95 6.20 -4.30
CA LEU A 134 4.03 5.07 -4.16
C LEU A 134 4.23 4.33 -2.83
N GLY A 135 5.44 4.33 -2.26
CA GLY A 135 5.66 3.86 -0.90
C GLY A 135 4.83 4.64 0.12
N ALA A 136 4.82 5.98 0.06
CA ALA A 136 3.99 6.83 0.89
C ALA A 136 2.49 6.53 0.69
N VAL A 137 2.03 6.49 -0.56
CA VAL A 137 0.62 6.17 -0.89
C VAL A 137 0.21 4.81 -0.31
N PHE A 138 1.03 3.77 -0.46
CA PHE A 138 0.68 2.44 0.04
C PHE A 138 0.72 2.33 1.56
N ARG A 139 1.62 3.05 2.27
CA ARG A 139 1.60 3.11 3.74
C ARG A 139 0.34 3.81 4.25
N ILE A 140 -0.02 4.95 3.67
CA ILE A 140 -1.27 5.67 3.99
C ILE A 140 -2.48 4.79 3.70
N ARG A 141 -2.55 4.16 2.52
CA ARG A 141 -3.65 3.26 2.15
C ARG A 141 -3.80 2.10 3.14
N ASN A 142 -2.69 1.49 3.59
CA ASN A 142 -2.73 0.43 4.60
C ASN A 142 -3.34 0.92 5.91
N THR A 143 -2.91 2.09 6.40
CA THR A 143 -3.44 2.68 7.64
C THR A 143 -4.94 3.00 7.51
N LEU A 144 -5.35 3.61 6.40
CA LEU A 144 -6.76 3.89 6.14
C LEU A 144 -7.60 2.63 6.09
N SER A 145 -7.12 1.56 5.44
CA SER A 145 -7.86 0.28 5.39
C SER A 145 -8.11 -0.29 6.79
N GLN A 146 -7.12 -0.22 7.68
CA GLN A 146 -7.28 -0.65 9.07
C GLN A 146 -8.21 0.29 9.86
N ALA A 147 -8.11 1.59 9.64
CA ALA A 147 -8.95 2.59 10.30
C ALA A 147 -10.43 2.43 9.91
N ILE A 148 -10.72 2.15 8.62
CA ILE A 148 -12.08 1.85 8.15
C ILE A 148 -12.68 0.67 8.94
N HIS A 149 -11.94 -0.44 9.03
CA HIS A 149 -12.44 -1.58 9.79
C HIS A 149 -12.64 -1.27 11.26
N ARG A 150 -11.72 -0.57 11.93
CA ARG A 150 -11.88 -0.16 13.32
C ARG A 150 -13.10 0.74 13.51
N PHE A 151 -13.25 1.77 12.67
CA PHE A 151 -14.36 2.71 12.76
C PHE A 151 -15.71 2.02 12.80
N PHE A 152 -15.95 1.11 11.86
CA PHE A 152 -17.24 0.42 11.78
C PHE A 152 -17.40 -0.65 12.86
N GLN A 153 -16.38 -1.44 13.17
CA GLN A 153 -16.47 -2.49 14.15
C GLN A 153 -16.63 -1.94 15.57
N ASP A 154 -15.96 -0.86 15.94
CA ASP A 154 -16.11 -0.21 17.23
C ASP A 154 -17.52 0.37 17.45
N ARG A 155 -18.25 0.61 16.35
CA ARG A 155 -19.66 1.06 16.35
C ARG A 155 -20.66 -0.09 16.19
N GLY A 156 -20.19 -1.36 16.26
CA GLY A 156 -21.04 -2.55 16.21
C GLY A 156 -21.50 -2.96 14.81
N PHE A 157 -20.87 -2.46 13.76
CA PHE A 157 -21.16 -2.91 12.41
C PHE A 157 -20.50 -4.26 12.14
N LEU A 158 -21.21 -5.14 11.43
CA LEU A 158 -20.68 -6.41 10.95
C LEU A 158 -20.03 -6.21 9.55
N TYR A 159 -18.78 -6.63 9.39
CA TYR A 159 -18.15 -6.69 8.08
C TYR A 159 -18.72 -7.84 7.25
N VAL A 160 -19.17 -7.55 6.03
CA VAL A 160 -19.71 -8.54 5.11
C VAL A 160 -18.85 -8.59 3.85
N HIS A 161 -18.42 -9.80 3.49
CA HIS A 161 -17.84 -10.07 2.18
C HIS A 161 -18.94 -10.51 1.22
N THR A 162 -19.32 -9.64 0.29
CA THR A 162 -20.29 -9.94 -0.77
C THR A 162 -19.61 -10.60 -1.97
N PRO A 163 -20.32 -11.45 -2.74
CA PRO A 163 -19.75 -12.09 -3.92
C PRO A 163 -19.24 -11.08 -4.95
N ILE A 164 -18.05 -11.33 -5.48
CA ILE A 164 -17.47 -10.52 -6.56
C ILE A 164 -18.05 -10.93 -7.91
N ILE A 165 -18.34 -12.22 -8.11
CA ILE A 165 -19.03 -12.72 -9.30
C ILE A 165 -20.51 -12.82 -8.97
N THR A 166 -21.35 -12.16 -9.75
CA THR A 166 -22.78 -12.06 -9.49
C THR A 166 -23.60 -12.06 -10.78
N ALA A 167 -24.81 -12.62 -10.70
CA ALA A 167 -25.81 -12.48 -11.76
C ALA A 167 -26.68 -11.21 -11.61
N ASN A 168 -26.51 -10.45 -10.52
CA ASN A 168 -27.31 -9.27 -10.23
C ASN A 168 -26.57 -8.00 -10.66
N ASP A 169 -27.29 -7.14 -11.37
CA ASP A 169 -26.87 -5.77 -11.64
C ASP A 169 -27.37 -4.88 -10.48
N ALA A 170 -26.46 -4.25 -9.78
CA ALA A 170 -26.82 -3.27 -8.77
C ALA A 170 -27.07 -1.92 -9.44
N GLU A 171 -28.23 -1.31 -9.17
CA GLU A 171 -28.63 0.02 -9.62
C GLU A 171 -28.90 0.17 -11.14
N GLY A 172 -28.87 -0.90 -11.95
CA GLY A 172 -28.88 -0.78 -13.40
C GLY A 172 -27.70 0.05 -13.93
N ALA A 173 -26.61 0.04 -13.15
CA ALA A 173 -25.50 0.95 -13.28
C ALA A 173 -24.47 0.43 -14.29
N GLY A 174 -24.82 0.46 -15.55
CA GLY A 174 -23.79 0.53 -16.56
C GLY A 174 -23.21 -0.79 -17.03
N GLU A 175 -22.17 -0.66 -17.81
CA GLU A 175 -21.48 -1.76 -18.47
C GLU A 175 -20.73 -2.63 -17.45
N MET A 176 -21.09 -3.90 -17.34
CA MET A 176 -20.45 -4.89 -16.48
C MET A 176 -19.40 -5.70 -17.26
N PHE A 177 -18.37 -6.10 -16.59
CA PHE A 177 -17.44 -7.10 -17.13
C PHE A 177 -18.03 -8.49 -16.98
N HIS A 178 -18.35 -9.17 -18.10
CA HIS A 178 -18.82 -10.54 -18.08
C HIS A 178 -17.73 -11.50 -17.62
N VAL A 179 -18.11 -12.51 -16.84
CA VAL A 179 -17.23 -13.59 -16.40
C VAL A 179 -17.70 -14.90 -17.03
N THR A 180 -16.88 -15.52 -17.86
CA THR A 180 -17.20 -16.74 -18.56
C THR A 180 -16.02 -17.69 -18.62
N SER A 181 -16.31 -18.99 -18.59
CA SER A 181 -15.35 -20.07 -18.89
C SER A 181 -15.48 -20.61 -20.32
N LEU A 182 -16.43 -20.07 -21.10
CA LEU A 182 -16.64 -20.47 -22.48
C LEU A 182 -15.47 -20.03 -23.37
N ASP A 183 -15.19 -20.84 -24.40
CA ASP A 183 -14.24 -20.46 -25.42
C ASP A 183 -14.83 -19.32 -26.28
N LEU A 184 -14.21 -18.14 -26.21
CA LEU A 184 -14.66 -16.96 -26.94
C LEU A 184 -14.57 -17.11 -28.47
N GLU A 185 -13.73 -18.03 -28.99
CA GLU A 185 -13.63 -18.31 -30.42
C GLU A 185 -14.73 -19.26 -30.89
N GLN A 186 -15.33 -20.05 -29.98
CA GLN A 186 -16.35 -21.06 -30.28
C GLN A 186 -17.51 -20.98 -29.29
N LEU A 187 -18.11 -19.80 -29.15
CA LEU A 187 -19.23 -19.57 -28.25
C LEU A 187 -20.44 -20.45 -28.60
N PRO A 188 -20.96 -21.29 -27.67
CA PRO A 188 -22.22 -22.00 -27.89
C PRO A 188 -23.35 -21.01 -28.03
N LYS A 189 -24.31 -21.33 -28.92
CA LYS A 189 -25.44 -20.44 -29.20
C LYS A 189 -26.77 -21.17 -29.05
N THR A 190 -27.73 -20.46 -28.49
CA THR A 190 -29.12 -20.84 -28.45
C THR A 190 -29.75 -20.80 -29.86
N ARG A 191 -30.98 -21.32 -30.00
CA ARG A 191 -31.68 -21.31 -31.31
C ARG A 191 -31.93 -19.93 -31.88
N ASP A 192 -32.03 -18.91 -31.03
CA ASP A 192 -32.21 -17.48 -31.41
C ASP A 192 -30.88 -16.72 -31.58
N GLY A 193 -29.75 -17.44 -31.54
CA GLY A 193 -28.42 -16.90 -31.89
C GLY A 193 -27.72 -16.17 -30.76
N LYS A 194 -28.26 -16.14 -29.55
CA LYS A 194 -27.62 -15.59 -28.36
C LYS A 194 -26.60 -16.57 -27.78
N VAL A 195 -25.72 -16.09 -26.87
CA VAL A 195 -24.82 -16.96 -26.13
C VAL A 195 -25.63 -17.91 -25.25
N ASP A 196 -25.30 -19.20 -25.29
CA ASP A 196 -25.94 -20.22 -24.49
C ASP A 196 -25.19 -20.38 -23.16
N TYR A 197 -25.55 -19.55 -22.18
CA TYR A 197 -24.93 -19.57 -20.86
C TYR A 197 -25.29 -20.81 -20.02
N ASP A 198 -26.29 -21.63 -20.42
CA ASP A 198 -26.57 -22.93 -19.76
C ASP A 198 -25.35 -23.87 -19.86
N GLN A 199 -24.47 -23.64 -20.83
CA GLN A 199 -23.23 -24.39 -21.02
C GLN A 199 -22.03 -23.77 -20.32
N ASP A 200 -22.17 -22.59 -19.69
CA ASP A 200 -21.11 -21.94 -18.93
C ASP A 200 -21.01 -22.50 -17.50
N PHE A 201 -19.92 -22.15 -16.79
CA PHE A 201 -19.62 -22.67 -15.45
C PHE A 201 -20.76 -22.48 -14.44
N PHE A 202 -21.40 -21.30 -14.44
CA PHE A 202 -22.49 -20.99 -13.52
C PHE A 202 -23.90 -21.33 -14.08
N GLY A 203 -24.00 -21.78 -15.31
CA GLY A 203 -25.29 -22.04 -15.98
C GLY A 203 -26.16 -20.79 -16.17
N THR A 204 -25.59 -19.61 -16.07
CA THR A 204 -26.25 -18.31 -16.27
C THR A 204 -25.23 -17.24 -16.60
N ASP A 205 -25.69 -16.12 -17.16
CA ASP A 205 -24.86 -14.94 -17.39
C ASP A 205 -24.47 -14.30 -16.05
N VAL A 206 -23.16 -14.21 -15.79
CA VAL A 206 -22.61 -13.59 -14.59
C VAL A 206 -21.53 -12.57 -14.94
N SER A 207 -21.35 -11.63 -14.05
CA SER A 207 -20.45 -10.51 -14.25
C SER A 207 -19.65 -10.19 -12.97
N LEU A 208 -18.62 -9.37 -13.09
CA LEU A 208 -17.97 -8.78 -11.93
C LEU A 208 -18.90 -7.73 -11.33
N THR A 209 -18.99 -7.71 -10.00
CA THR A 209 -19.88 -6.80 -9.27
C THR A 209 -19.53 -5.33 -9.48
N VAL A 210 -20.53 -4.49 -9.62
CA VAL A 210 -20.41 -3.02 -9.67
C VAL A 210 -20.58 -2.37 -8.29
N SER A 211 -21.13 -3.14 -7.30
CA SER A 211 -21.37 -2.73 -5.91
C SER A 211 -21.64 -3.94 -5.03
N GLY A 212 -21.26 -3.87 -3.78
CA GLY A 212 -21.62 -4.84 -2.75
C GLY A 212 -23.00 -4.59 -2.12
N GLN A 213 -23.65 -3.48 -2.46
CA GLN A 213 -24.87 -3.00 -1.80
C GLN A 213 -25.98 -4.05 -1.72
N LEU A 214 -26.42 -4.62 -2.83
CA LEU A 214 -27.53 -5.60 -2.83
C LEU A 214 -27.27 -6.80 -1.90
N GLY A 215 -26.03 -7.30 -1.91
CA GLY A 215 -25.63 -8.35 -0.96
C GLY A 215 -25.66 -7.86 0.48
N ALA A 216 -25.15 -6.67 0.75
CA ALA A 216 -25.09 -6.09 2.09
C ALA A 216 -26.50 -5.82 2.67
N GLU A 217 -27.45 -5.35 1.87
CA GLU A 217 -28.84 -5.11 2.29
C GLU A 217 -29.51 -6.38 2.85
N VAL A 218 -29.24 -7.55 2.25
CA VAL A 218 -29.75 -8.84 2.77
C VAL A 218 -29.22 -9.08 4.19
N PHE A 219 -27.97 -8.75 4.45
CA PHE A 219 -27.38 -8.88 5.79
C PHE A 219 -27.86 -7.80 6.74
N ALA A 220 -28.09 -6.57 6.29
CA ALA A 220 -28.64 -5.50 7.10
C ALA A 220 -30.04 -5.85 7.66
N LEU A 221 -30.85 -6.58 6.89
CA LEU A 221 -32.17 -7.09 7.35
C LEU A 221 -32.07 -8.16 8.45
N ALA A 222 -30.88 -8.72 8.66
CA ALA A 222 -30.63 -9.72 9.71
C ALA A 222 -29.80 -9.14 10.88
N PHE A 223 -28.84 -8.27 10.57
CA PHE A 223 -27.82 -7.80 11.54
C PHE A 223 -27.88 -6.29 11.79
N THR A 224 -28.84 -5.58 11.20
CA THR A 224 -29.11 -4.15 11.37
C THR A 224 -28.06 -3.24 10.75
N ASN A 225 -26.82 -3.29 11.21
CA ASN A 225 -25.71 -2.45 10.76
C ASN A 225 -24.61 -3.33 10.16
N VAL A 226 -24.34 -3.19 8.89
CA VAL A 226 -23.31 -3.93 8.20
C VAL A 226 -22.50 -3.00 7.30
N TYR A 227 -21.35 -3.43 6.85
CA TYR A 227 -20.60 -2.71 5.83
C TYR A 227 -19.84 -3.68 4.94
N THR A 228 -19.69 -3.30 3.67
CA THR A 228 -18.71 -3.90 2.77
C THR A 228 -17.49 -2.98 2.66
N PHE A 229 -16.34 -3.55 2.42
CA PHE A 229 -15.15 -2.86 1.99
C PHE A 229 -14.39 -3.80 1.07
N GLY A 230 -14.58 -3.61 -0.24
CA GLY A 230 -14.10 -4.56 -1.22
C GLY A 230 -14.03 -4.00 -2.65
N PRO A 231 -13.46 -4.80 -3.57
CA PRO A 231 -13.28 -4.41 -4.96
C PRO A 231 -14.62 -4.39 -5.70
N THR A 232 -14.79 -3.39 -6.56
CA THR A 232 -15.90 -3.24 -7.50
C THR A 232 -15.34 -2.94 -8.90
N PHE A 233 -16.14 -3.25 -9.93
CA PHE A 233 -15.68 -3.22 -11.32
C PHE A 233 -16.73 -2.54 -12.18
N ARG A 234 -16.30 -1.59 -13.01
CA ARG A 234 -17.19 -0.92 -13.97
C ARG A 234 -16.50 -0.82 -15.32
N ALA A 235 -17.16 -1.33 -16.36
CA ALA A 235 -16.62 -1.36 -17.73
C ALA A 235 -16.88 -0.06 -18.50
N GLU A 236 -17.24 1.01 -17.81
CA GLU A 236 -17.52 2.30 -18.42
C GLU A 236 -16.30 2.84 -19.19
N ASN A 237 -16.51 3.13 -20.48
CA ASN A 237 -15.48 3.74 -21.31
C ASN A 237 -15.33 5.24 -21.02
N SER A 238 -14.63 5.57 -19.94
CA SER A 238 -14.39 6.96 -19.54
C SER A 238 -12.89 7.24 -19.41
N ASN A 239 -12.40 8.23 -20.14
CA ASN A 239 -11.00 8.65 -20.17
C ASN A 239 -10.73 9.83 -19.22
N THR A 240 -11.30 9.84 -18.02
CA THR A 240 -11.02 10.88 -17.03
C THR A 240 -9.98 10.39 -16.01
N ALA A 241 -9.28 11.32 -15.39
CA ALA A 241 -8.28 11.01 -14.35
C ALA A 241 -8.87 10.36 -13.07
N ARG A 242 -10.20 10.33 -12.95
CA ARG A 242 -10.92 9.83 -11.77
C ARG A 242 -11.71 8.55 -12.00
N HIS A 243 -11.76 8.01 -13.24
CA HIS A 243 -12.42 6.75 -13.56
C HIS A 243 -11.40 5.62 -13.59
N LEU A 244 -11.68 4.57 -12.82
CA LEU A 244 -10.96 3.32 -12.78
C LEU A 244 -11.92 2.19 -13.09
N ALA A 245 -11.47 1.19 -13.85
CA ALA A 245 -12.25 -0.01 -14.12
C ALA A 245 -12.36 -0.94 -12.89
N GLU A 246 -11.41 -0.83 -11.96
CA GLU A 246 -11.38 -1.53 -10.67
C GLU A 246 -11.07 -0.53 -9.56
N PHE A 247 -11.88 -0.50 -8.51
CA PHE A 247 -11.69 0.33 -7.34
C PHE A 247 -12.35 -0.31 -6.11
N TRP A 248 -12.03 0.16 -4.93
CA TRP A 248 -12.63 -0.33 -3.69
C TRP A 248 -13.69 0.64 -3.20
N MET A 249 -14.86 0.10 -2.80
CA MET A 249 -15.93 0.86 -2.19
C MET A 249 -16.06 0.54 -0.71
N ILE A 250 -16.50 1.53 0.05
CA ILE A 250 -16.91 1.42 1.45
C ILE A 250 -18.41 1.66 1.46
N GLU A 251 -19.18 0.64 1.77
CA GLU A 251 -20.63 0.66 1.61
C GLU A 251 -21.30 0.21 2.92
N PRO A 252 -21.55 1.13 3.87
CA PRO A 252 -22.32 0.82 5.06
C PRO A 252 -23.81 0.76 4.76
N GLU A 253 -24.49 -0.28 5.29
CA GLU A 253 -25.94 -0.48 5.17
C GLU A 253 -26.55 -0.58 6.57
N MET A 254 -27.59 0.24 6.82
CA MET A 254 -28.17 0.40 8.15
C MET A 254 -29.71 0.38 8.08
N ALA A 255 -30.34 -0.66 8.62
CA ALA A 255 -31.78 -0.91 8.48
C ALA A 255 -32.69 0.16 9.13
N PHE A 256 -32.23 0.88 10.16
CA PHE A 256 -33.03 1.85 10.92
C PHE A 256 -32.42 3.26 10.94
N MET A 257 -31.56 3.56 9.97
CA MET A 257 -30.88 4.84 9.85
C MET A 257 -31.65 5.77 8.89
N ASP A 258 -31.87 7.00 9.31
CA ASP A 258 -32.36 8.05 8.42
C ASP A 258 -31.23 8.87 7.79
N LEU A 259 -31.57 9.77 6.88
CA LEU A 259 -30.59 10.63 6.20
C LEU A 259 -29.79 11.48 7.20
N GLN A 260 -30.39 11.98 8.26
CA GLN A 260 -29.70 12.81 9.25
C GLN A 260 -28.65 12.00 10.03
N GLY A 261 -29.00 10.78 10.45
CA GLY A 261 -28.06 9.86 11.06
C GLY A 261 -26.91 9.47 10.13
N MET A 262 -27.20 9.23 8.84
CA MET A 262 -26.17 8.94 7.84
C MET A 262 -25.19 10.11 7.66
N LEU A 263 -25.66 11.35 7.64
CA LEU A 263 -24.79 12.52 7.50
C LEU A 263 -23.83 12.65 8.70
N VAL A 264 -24.33 12.43 9.93
CA VAL A 264 -23.51 12.46 11.14
C VAL A 264 -22.45 11.36 11.11
N LEU A 265 -22.85 10.13 10.79
CA LEU A 265 -21.92 9.00 10.68
C LEU A 265 -20.83 9.25 9.63
N THR A 266 -21.20 9.81 8.49
CA THR A 266 -20.26 10.13 7.41
C THR A 266 -19.27 11.20 7.83
N GLU A 267 -19.71 12.24 8.52
CA GLU A 267 -18.82 13.29 9.04
C GLU A 267 -17.83 12.72 10.07
N GLU A 268 -18.29 11.93 11.02
CA GLU A 268 -17.43 11.26 12.01
C GLU A 268 -16.42 10.35 11.32
N PHE A 269 -16.87 9.55 10.35
CA PHE A 269 -16.02 8.65 9.58
C PHE A 269 -14.88 9.41 8.89
N LEU A 270 -15.19 10.45 8.14
CA LEU A 270 -14.18 11.23 7.43
C LEU A 270 -13.18 11.88 8.40
N ARG A 271 -13.67 12.50 9.49
CA ARG A 271 -12.80 13.14 10.49
C ARG A 271 -11.86 12.15 11.15
N GLU A 272 -12.34 10.96 11.53
CA GLU A 272 -11.53 9.93 12.17
C GLU A 272 -10.45 9.39 11.23
N LEU A 273 -10.78 9.12 9.95
CA LEU A 273 -9.81 8.67 8.96
C LEU A 273 -8.73 9.73 8.67
N LEU A 274 -9.13 10.99 8.53
CA LEU A 274 -8.18 12.08 8.27
C LEU A 274 -7.25 12.30 9.47
N LYS A 275 -7.77 12.20 10.69
CA LYS A 275 -6.98 12.28 11.91
C LYS A 275 -5.95 11.15 11.99
N GLU A 276 -6.35 9.89 11.70
CA GLU A 276 -5.41 8.75 11.65
C GLU A 276 -4.27 8.99 10.64
N CYS A 277 -4.55 9.59 9.49
CA CYS A 277 -3.52 9.94 8.53
C CYS A 277 -2.56 11.01 9.08
N LEU A 278 -3.10 12.08 9.67
CA LEU A 278 -2.29 13.17 10.21
C LEU A 278 -1.40 12.71 11.36
N ASP A 279 -1.92 11.84 12.24
CA ASP A 279 -1.22 11.37 13.42
C ASP A 279 -0.12 10.35 13.10
N ARG A 280 -0.28 9.54 12.03
CA ARG A 280 0.61 8.41 11.75
C ARG A 280 1.55 8.59 10.57
N HIS A 281 1.28 9.57 9.70
CA HIS A 281 1.99 9.71 8.42
C HIS A 281 2.58 11.11 8.20
N GLU A 282 3.10 11.74 9.26
CA GLU A 282 3.67 13.09 9.18
C GLU A 282 4.73 13.20 8.07
N GLU A 283 5.69 12.27 8.04
CA GLU A 283 6.77 12.26 7.05
C GLU A 283 6.26 12.03 5.62
N ASP A 284 5.36 11.06 5.44
CA ASP A 284 4.75 10.75 4.14
C ASP A 284 3.90 11.92 3.62
N LEU A 285 3.09 12.54 4.50
CA LEU A 285 2.26 13.69 4.16
C LEU A 285 3.11 14.92 3.83
N ALA A 286 4.17 15.19 4.60
CA ALA A 286 5.09 16.30 4.31
C ALA A 286 5.78 16.11 2.95
N PHE A 287 6.16 14.87 2.61
CA PHE A 287 6.70 14.56 1.29
C PHE A 287 5.68 14.78 0.17
N LEU A 288 4.45 14.27 0.32
CA LEU A 288 3.38 14.43 -0.67
C LEU A 288 2.98 15.90 -0.83
N GLN A 289 2.89 16.65 0.27
CA GLN A 289 2.65 18.09 0.23
C GLN A 289 3.71 18.82 -0.58
N LYS A 290 4.98 18.54 -0.34
CA LYS A 290 6.10 19.16 -1.06
C LYS A 290 6.08 18.85 -2.56
N MET A 291 5.68 17.63 -2.93
CA MET A 291 5.82 17.15 -4.30
C MET A 291 4.58 17.38 -5.16
N TYR A 292 3.37 17.41 -4.57
CA TYR A 292 2.12 17.35 -5.33
C TYR A 292 1.11 18.43 -4.98
N ASP A 293 0.93 18.75 -3.68
CA ASP A 293 -0.10 19.71 -3.23
C ASP A 293 0.37 20.46 -1.99
N GLN A 294 0.79 21.71 -2.18
CA GLN A 294 1.35 22.53 -1.12
C GLN A 294 0.38 22.83 0.04
N GLU A 295 -0.92 22.66 -0.16
CA GLU A 295 -1.96 22.90 0.83
C GLU A 295 -2.49 21.60 1.47
N LEU A 296 -1.95 20.43 1.11
CA LEU A 296 -2.44 19.13 1.54
C LEU A 296 -2.69 19.05 3.05
N ILE A 297 -1.68 19.30 3.88
CA ILE A 297 -1.79 19.16 5.34
C ILE A 297 -2.72 20.21 5.94
N SER A 298 -2.68 21.44 5.46
CA SER A 298 -3.59 22.49 5.91
C SER A 298 -5.04 22.19 5.57
N GLY A 299 -5.30 21.67 4.38
CA GLY A 299 -6.62 21.22 3.94
C GLY A 299 -7.16 20.08 4.80
N LEU A 300 -6.35 19.05 5.06
CA LEU A 300 -6.74 17.94 5.94
C LEU A 300 -7.06 18.41 7.37
N LYS A 301 -6.23 19.28 7.94
CA LYS A 301 -6.46 19.86 9.28
C LYS A 301 -7.71 20.74 9.36
N HIS A 302 -8.12 21.37 8.26
CA HIS A 302 -9.32 22.22 8.23
C HIS A 302 -10.61 21.38 8.32
N ILE A 303 -10.59 20.14 7.82
CA ILE A 303 -11.75 19.22 7.85
C ILE A 303 -11.86 18.51 9.20
N CYS A 304 -10.74 18.22 9.87
CA CYS A 304 -10.71 17.61 11.20
C CYS A 304 -11.16 18.59 12.29
#